data_4e55f973868bbba9a84527e9f287e2df
#
_entry.id   4e55f973868bbba9a84527e9f287e2df
#
_cell.length_a   1.000
_cell.length_b   1.000
_cell.length_c   1.000
_cell.angle_alpha   90.00
_cell.angle_beta   90.00
_cell.angle_gamma   90.00
#
_symmetry.space_group_name_H-M   'P 1'
#
loop_
_entity.id
_entity.type
_entity.pdbx_description
1 polymer ?
#
loop_
_entity_poly.entity_id
_entity_poly.type
_entity_poly.pdbx_seq_one_letter_code
_entity_poly.pdbx_strand_id
1 'polypeptide(L)'
;MTTNETAFSQAKAVIPGGVDSPVRAFGGVGGTPRFIASASGARVTDVEGRSYVDLVGSWGPALLGHAHPEVVAAVQEAASRGLSFGAPTETETLLASAVRERVPFAQRVRFVSTGTEATMTAIRLARGATGRDLIVKFAGNYHGHSDGLLAAAGSGVATGGLPGSAGVPEAITAQTIVLPYNDVDALRACFEQVGDSIAAVIFEGAPANMGTVPPHPGWNREIR
;
A
#
# COMPACT_ATOMS: atom_id res chain seq x y z
N MET A 1 9.36 32.23 13.79
CA MET A 1 9.79 30.87 13.33
C MET A 1 8.56 29.98 13.37
N THR A 2 8.39 29.11 12.39
CA THR A 2 7.28 28.15 12.35
C THR A 2 7.53 27.07 13.38
N THR A 3 6.57 26.80 14.28
CA THR A 3 6.60 25.64 15.19
C THR A 3 5.78 24.49 14.62
N ASN A 4 5.95 23.28 15.14
CA ASN A 4 5.13 22.14 14.74
C ASN A 4 3.64 22.39 15.03
N GLU A 5 3.31 23.06 16.14
CA GLU A 5 1.92 23.42 16.48
C GLU A 5 1.33 24.43 15.48
N THR A 6 2.08 25.48 15.13
CA THR A 6 1.60 26.48 14.14
C THR A 6 1.43 25.85 12.76
N ALA A 7 2.39 25.02 12.33
CA ALA A 7 2.29 24.30 11.07
C ALA A 7 1.07 23.37 11.03
N PHE A 8 0.82 22.61 12.10
CA PHE A 8 -0.33 21.73 12.19
C PHE A 8 -1.66 22.48 12.24
N SER A 9 -1.69 23.62 12.96
CA SER A 9 -2.88 24.48 12.98
C SER A 9 -3.22 25.03 11.59
N GLN A 10 -2.22 25.49 10.85
CA GLN A 10 -2.37 25.97 9.48
C GLN A 10 -2.82 24.83 8.54
N ALA A 11 -2.22 23.66 8.66
CA ALA A 11 -2.59 22.48 7.86
C ALA A 11 -4.06 22.09 8.09
N LYS A 12 -4.51 22.08 9.35
CA LYS A 12 -5.92 21.76 9.68
C LYS A 12 -6.94 22.74 9.07
N ALA A 13 -6.53 23.96 8.76
CA ALA A 13 -7.42 24.94 8.14
C ALA A 13 -7.71 24.63 6.64
N VAL A 14 -6.85 23.86 5.98
CA VAL A 14 -6.91 23.62 4.53
C VAL A 14 -6.84 22.14 4.13
N ILE A 15 -6.44 21.26 5.03
CA ILE A 15 -6.34 19.82 4.81
C ILE A 15 -7.20 19.09 5.85
N PRO A 16 -8.12 18.20 5.47
CA PRO A 16 -8.92 17.43 6.42
C PRO A 16 -8.02 16.69 7.42
N GLY A 17 -8.19 16.96 8.73
CA GLY A 17 -7.35 16.40 9.78
C GLY A 17 -5.92 16.95 9.83
N GLY A 18 -5.55 17.90 8.94
CA GLY A 18 -4.23 18.53 8.89
C GLY A 18 -3.12 17.68 8.24
N VAL A 19 -3.49 16.56 7.59
CA VAL A 19 -2.56 15.61 6.97
C VAL A 19 -3.23 14.88 5.80
N ASP A 20 -2.45 14.50 4.79
CA ASP A 20 -2.92 13.73 3.64
C ASP A 20 -2.97 12.20 3.91
N SER A 21 -2.56 11.77 5.09
CA SER A 21 -2.72 10.39 5.56
C SER A 21 -3.03 10.38 7.06
N PRO A 22 -4.17 9.78 7.49
CA PRO A 22 -4.66 9.87 8.88
C PRO A 22 -3.64 9.45 9.94
N VAL A 23 -2.79 8.47 9.66
CA VAL A 23 -1.75 8.00 10.59
C VAL A 23 -0.75 9.11 10.97
N ARG A 24 -0.53 10.09 10.09
CA ARG A 24 0.41 11.19 10.31
C ARG A 24 -0.12 12.25 11.29
N ALA A 25 -1.43 12.24 11.60
CA ALA A 25 -2.05 13.20 12.53
C ALA A 25 -1.80 12.88 14.01
N PHE A 26 -1.15 11.76 14.32
CA PHE A 26 -0.91 11.28 15.69
C PHE A 26 -2.19 11.02 16.51
N GLY A 27 -3.35 10.87 15.85
CA GLY A 27 -4.64 10.68 16.52
C GLY A 27 -4.68 9.48 17.47
N GLY A 28 -3.98 8.39 17.15
CA GLY A 28 -3.89 7.19 17.98
C GLY A 28 -2.84 7.24 19.10
N VAL A 29 -1.88 8.17 19.03
CA VAL A 29 -0.76 8.25 19.99
C VAL A 29 -0.72 9.58 20.75
N GLY A 30 -1.48 10.57 20.31
CA GLY A 30 -1.54 11.91 20.90
C GLY A 30 -0.33 12.78 20.56
N GLY A 31 -0.39 14.06 20.99
CA GLY A 31 0.64 15.04 20.73
C GLY A 31 0.50 15.73 19.38
N THR A 32 1.51 16.55 19.04
CA THR A 32 1.57 17.30 17.78
C THR A 32 2.47 16.60 16.78
N PRO A 33 1.99 16.36 15.55
CA PRO A 33 2.81 15.80 14.47
C PRO A 33 4.06 16.62 14.21
N ARG A 34 5.14 15.97 13.79
CA ARG A 34 6.38 16.66 13.41
C ARG A 34 6.31 17.01 11.92
N PHE A 35 6.43 18.30 11.62
CA PHE A 35 6.53 18.81 10.26
C PHE A 35 7.99 18.77 9.82
N ILE A 36 8.32 17.90 8.88
CA ILE A 36 9.70 17.67 8.47
C ILE A 36 10.10 18.72 7.44
N ALA A 37 11.20 19.42 7.68
CA ALA A 37 11.77 20.42 6.80
C ALA A 37 12.86 19.85 5.86
N SER A 38 13.62 18.86 6.35
CA SER A 38 14.67 18.20 5.55
C SER A 38 14.98 16.81 6.07
N ALA A 39 15.65 16.02 5.23
CA ALA A 39 16.12 14.69 5.61
C ALA A 39 17.41 14.35 4.87
N SER A 40 18.29 13.56 5.51
CA SER A 40 19.53 13.06 4.89
C SER A 40 19.96 11.76 5.56
N GLY A 41 20.34 10.76 4.77
CA GLY A 41 20.69 9.45 5.28
C GLY A 41 19.57 8.86 6.14
N ALA A 42 19.88 8.50 7.38
CA ALA A 42 18.93 7.91 8.34
C ALA A 42 18.27 8.97 9.26
N ARG A 43 18.33 10.25 8.93
CA ARG A 43 17.83 11.32 9.81
C ARG A 43 16.85 12.24 9.12
N VAL A 44 15.86 12.69 9.88
CA VAL A 44 14.91 13.73 9.49
C VAL A 44 15.04 14.92 10.44
N THR A 45 14.82 16.13 9.94
CA THR A 45 14.88 17.38 10.74
C THR A 45 13.55 18.11 10.60
N ASP A 46 12.94 18.46 11.74
CA ASP A 46 11.66 19.16 11.76
C ASP A 46 11.83 20.68 11.53
N VAL A 47 10.69 21.37 11.39
CA VAL A 47 10.64 22.83 11.16
C VAL A 47 11.21 23.65 12.32
N GLU A 48 11.40 23.05 13.49
CA GLU A 48 12.03 23.68 14.65
C GLU A 48 13.54 23.40 14.73
N GLY A 49 14.09 22.66 13.74
CA GLY A 49 15.51 22.31 13.66
C GLY A 49 15.92 21.10 14.50
N ARG A 50 14.97 20.39 15.11
CA ARG A 50 15.26 19.16 15.86
C ARG A 50 15.46 17.99 14.91
N SER A 51 16.53 17.23 15.14
CA SER A 51 16.88 16.07 14.32
C SER A 51 16.51 14.76 15.00
N TYR A 52 15.93 13.83 14.25
CA TYR A 52 15.49 12.51 14.69
C TYR A 52 16.10 11.41 13.82
N VAL A 53 16.30 10.23 14.39
CA VAL A 53 16.56 9.03 13.60
C VAL A 53 15.24 8.59 12.98
N ASP A 54 15.23 8.39 11.66
CA ASP A 54 14.06 7.89 10.94
C ASP A 54 13.99 6.36 10.99
N LEU A 55 13.07 5.84 11.79
CA LEU A 55 12.77 4.40 11.88
C LEU A 55 11.59 4.01 10.98
N VAL A 56 11.02 4.96 10.23
CA VAL A 56 9.86 4.73 9.34
C VAL A 56 10.30 4.45 7.91
N GLY A 57 11.38 5.09 7.44
CA GLY A 57 11.92 4.87 6.11
C GLY A 57 10.92 5.12 4.98
N SER A 58 10.05 6.15 5.14
CA SER A 58 8.95 6.47 4.20
C SER A 58 8.00 5.29 3.94
N TRP A 59 7.80 4.41 4.92
CA TRP A 59 7.01 3.18 4.82
C TRP A 59 7.57 2.16 3.82
N GLY A 60 8.92 2.12 3.71
CA GLY A 60 9.65 1.15 2.90
C GLY A 60 10.47 1.71 1.73
N PRO A 61 10.06 2.78 1.02
CA PRO A 61 10.81 3.27 -0.15
C PRO A 61 12.23 3.78 0.13
N ALA A 62 12.53 4.27 1.32
CA ALA A 62 13.81 4.91 1.64
C ALA A 62 14.94 3.91 1.95
N LEU A 63 15.13 2.88 1.11
CA LEU A 63 16.16 1.85 1.29
C LEU A 63 17.60 2.40 1.29
N LEU A 64 17.87 3.44 0.52
CA LEU A 64 19.17 4.12 0.45
C LEU A 64 19.30 5.27 1.46
N GLY A 65 18.30 5.45 2.32
CA GLY A 65 18.16 6.63 3.14
C GLY A 65 17.67 7.85 2.35
N HIS A 66 17.54 8.96 3.05
CA HIS A 66 17.07 10.22 2.47
C HIS A 66 18.17 10.94 1.69
N ALA A 67 17.77 11.61 0.62
CA ALA A 67 18.62 12.49 -0.18
C ALA A 67 19.97 11.83 -0.61
N HIS A 68 19.91 10.56 -1.05
CA HIS A 68 21.11 9.88 -1.55
C HIS A 68 21.72 10.67 -2.73
N PRO A 69 23.00 11.05 -2.69
CA PRO A 69 23.58 12.02 -3.65
C PRO A 69 23.43 11.62 -5.11
N GLU A 70 23.67 10.35 -5.46
CA GLU A 70 23.54 9.87 -6.83
C GLU A 70 22.08 9.89 -7.31
N VAL A 71 21.12 9.55 -6.43
CA VAL A 71 19.69 9.61 -6.75
C VAL A 71 19.25 11.05 -6.99
N VAL A 72 19.68 11.98 -6.11
CA VAL A 72 19.37 13.41 -6.25
C VAL A 72 19.94 13.94 -7.58
N ALA A 73 21.19 13.64 -7.90
CA ALA A 73 21.81 14.08 -9.15
C ALA A 73 21.08 13.53 -10.38
N ALA A 74 20.71 12.24 -10.39
CA ALA A 74 19.96 11.64 -11.49
C ALA A 74 18.57 12.26 -11.66
N VAL A 75 17.87 12.56 -10.56
CA VAL A 75 16.57 13.24 -10.58
C VAL A 75 16.69 14.67 -11.13
N GLN A 76 17.70 15.43 -10.70
CA GLN A 76 17.96 16.79 -11.18
C GLN A 76 18.26 16.79 -12.67
N GLU A 77 19.08 15.87 -13.16
CA GLU A 77 19.37 15.73 -14.58
C GLU A 77 18.10 15.37 -15.37
N ALA A 78 17.34 14.37 -14.93
CA ALA A 78 16.10 13.99 -15.59
C ALA A 78 15.08 15.14 -15.63
N ALA A 79 14.93 15.87 -14.52
CA ALA A 79 14.02 17.01 -14.42
C ALA A 79 14.35 18.14 -15.43
N SER A 80 15.65 18.34 -15.75
CA SER A 80 16.08 19.33 -16.72
C SER A 80 15.58 19.04 -18.16
N ARG A 81 15.21 17.80 -18.45
CA ARG A 81 14.67 17.37 -19.75
C ARG A 81 13.14 17.32 -19.80
N GLY A 82 12.48 17.56 -18.67
CA GLY A 82 11.02 17.53 -18.52
C GLY A 82 10.54 16.41 -17.60
N LEU A 83 9.41 16.63 -16.94
CA LEU A 83 8.86 15.74 -15.92
C LEU A 83 7.68 14.88 -16.39
N SER A 84 7.05 15.27 -17.52
CA SER A 84 5.89 14.55 -18.06
C SER A 84 5.71 14.89 -19.54
N PHE A 85 5.57 13.88 -20.40
CA PHE A 85 5.54 14.07 -21.85
C PHE A 85 4.21 13.69 -22.51
N GLY A 86 3.33 12.97 -21.79
CA GLY A 86 2.14 12.38 -22.40
C GLY A 86 2.47 11.36 -23.51
N ALA A 87 3.71 10.84 -23.53
CA ALA A 87 4.24 9.91 -24.51
C ALA A 87 5.17 8.90 -23.83
N PRO A 88 5.42 7.70 -24.42
CA PRO A 88 6.33 6.71 -23.86
C PRO A 88 7.76 7.22 -23.82
N THR A 89 8.56 6.72 -22.87
CA THR A 89 9.96 7.05 -22.69
C THR A 89 10.83 5.79 -22.67
N GLU A 90 12.08 5.92 -23.11
CA GLU A 90 13.06 4.83 -23.02
C GLU A 90 13.32 4.41 -21.56
N THR A 91 13.30 5.36 -20.63
CA THR A 91 13.53 5.13 -19.21
C THR A 91 12.49 4.16 -18.61
N GLU A 92 11.23 4.19 -19.05
CA GLU A 92 10.21 3.22 -18.64
C GLU A 92 10.61 1.80 -19.04
N THR A 93 11.11 1.62 -20.26
CA THR A 93 11.57 0.32 -20.77
C THR A 93 12.76 -0.19 -19.99
N LEU A 94 13.75 0.67 -19.70
CA LEU A 94 14.91 0.34 -18.88
C LEU A 94 14.52 -0.08 -17.47
N LEU A 95 13.62 0.67 -16.84
CA LEU A 95 13.12 0.33 -15.50
C LEU A 95 12.33 -0.99 -15.50
N ALA A 96 11.49 -1.24 -16.50
CA ALA A 96 10.76 -2.50 -16.63
C ALA A 96 11.70 -3.69 -16.79
N SER A 97 12.78 -3.53 -17.57
CA SER A 97 13.82 -4.55 -17.75
C SER A 97 14.55 -4.83 -16.43
N ALA A 98 14.94 -3.80 -15.69
CA ALA A 98 15.60 -3.93 -14.40
C ALA A 98 14.70 -4.62 -13.33
N VAL A 99 13.39 -4.41 -13.37
CA VAL A 99 12.42 -5.13 -12.51
C VAL A 99 12.38 -6.60 -12.91
N ARG A 100 12.27 -6.93 -14.21
CA ARG A 100 12.22 -8.33 -14.69
C ARG A 100 13.46 -9.13 -14.33
N GLU A 101 14.63 -8.51 -14.37
CA GLU A 101 15.89 -9.16 -13.96
C GLU A 101 15.91 -9.58 -12.49
N ARG A 102 15.26 -8.80 -11.62
CA ARG A 102 15.23 -9.02 -10.17
C ARG A 102 14.03 -9.82 -9.69
N VAL A 103 12.97 -9.87 -10.49
CA VAL A 103 11.70 -10.55 -10.19
C VAL A 103 11.41 -11.54 -11.33
N PRO A 104 11.98 -12.76 -11.31
CA PRO A 104 11.98 -13.68 -12.46
C PRO A 104 10.58 -14.09 -12.97
N PHE A 105 9.56 -14.05 -12.12
CA PHE A 105 8.18 -14.35 -12.52
C PHE A 105 7.45 -13.16 -13.16
N ALA A 106 7.99 -11.94 -13.09
CA ALA A 106 7.44 -10.75 -13.70
C ALA A 106 7.78 -10.70 -15.20
N GLN A 107 7.01 -11.39 -16.04
CA GLN A 107 7.26 -11.43 -17.49
C GLN A 107 6.98 -10.09 -18.17
N ARG A 108 6.00 -9.33 -17.68
CA ARG A 108 5.64 -7.99 -18.15
C ARG A 108 5.37 -7.10 -16.95
N VAL A 109 5.73 -5.82 -17.07
CA VAL A 109 5.59 -4.83 -16.00
C VAL A 109 4.76 -3.66 -16.51
N ARG A 110 3.81 -3.23 -15.70
CA ARG A 110 3.07 -1.98 -15.88
C ARG A 110 3.30 -1.10 -14.66
N PHE A 111 3.76 0.12 -14.89
CA PHE A 111 3.91 1.11 -13.85
C PHE A 111 2.61 1.90 -13.63
N VAL A 112 2.37 2.23 -12.39
CA VAL A 112 1.29 3.10 -11.92
C VAL A 112 1.84 4.01 -10.83
N SER A 113 1.09 5.04 -10.44
CA SER A 113 1.59 6.06 -9.51
C SER A 113 1.49 5.67 -8.04
N THR A 114 0.62 4.70 -7.68
CA THR A 114 0.38 4.31 -6.28
C THR A 114 0.16 2.80 -6.12
N GLY A 115 0.36 2.31 -4.89
CA GLY A 115 0.03 0.92 -4.56
C GLY A 115 -1.46 0.61 -4.71
N THR A 116 -2.34 1.57 -4.42
CA THR A 116 -3.79 1.43 -4.66
C THR A 116 -4.11 1.21 -6.13
N GLU A 117 -3.49 1.98 -7.03
CA GLU A 117 -3.66 1.77 -8.47
C GLU A 117 -3.12 0.41 -8.93
N ALA A 118 -2.01 -0.04 -8.36
CA ALA A 118 -1.44 -1.34 -8.65
C ALA A 118 -2.39 -2.48 -8.25
N THR A 119 -2.87 -2.48 -7.03
CA THR A 119 -3.78 -3.52 -6.52
C THR A 119 -5.14 -3.47 -7.22
N MET A 120 -5.71 -2.29 -7.45
CA MET A 120 -6.94 -2.11 -8.24
C MET A 120 -6.79 -2.68 -9.67
N THR A 121 -5.65 -2.42 -10.31
CA THR A 121 -5.37 -2.92 -11.66
C THR A 121 -5.17 -4.44 -11.65
N ALA A 122 -4.47 -4.98 -10.65
CA ALA A 122 -4.26 -6.43 -10.50
C ALA A 122 -5.58 -7.19 -10.32
N ILE A 123 -6.49 -6.67 -9.48
CA ILE A 123 -7.82 -7.27 -9.29
C ILE A 123 -8.64 -7.23 -10.59
N ARG A 124 -8.65 -6.10 -11.29
CA ARG A 124 -9.35 -5.98 -12.57
C ARG A 124 -8.80 -6.96 -13.60
N LEU A 125 -7.47 -7.12 -13.64
CA LEU A 125 -6.81 -8.08 -14.52
C LEU A 125 -7.20 -9.52 -14.16
N ALA A 126 -7.19 -9.88 -12.87
CA ALA A 126 -7.58 -11.21 -12.41
C ALA A 126 -9.02 -11.56 -12.78
N ARG A 127 -9.95 -10.63 -12.52
CA ARG A 127 -11.37 -10.80 -12.91
C ARG A 127 -11.53 -10.95 -14.43
N GLY A 128 -10.88 -10.09 -15.19
CA GLY A 128 -10.95 -10.13 -16.66
C GLY A 128 -10.34 -11.41 -17.26
N ALA A 129 -9.29 -11.93 -16.66
CA ALA A 129 -8.61 -13.14 -17.12
C ALA A 129 -9.36 -14.44 -16.77
N THR A 130 -10.08 -14.44 -15.63
CA THR A 130 -10.78 -15.65 -15.13
C THR A 130 -12.27 -15.66 -15.44
N GLY A 131 -12.89 -14.51 -15.70
CA GLY A 131 -14.34 -14.35 -15.79
C GLY A 131 -15.04 -14.52 -14.43
N ARG A 132 -14.30 -14.40 -13.31
CA ARG A 132 -14.81 -14.62 -11.95
C ARG A 132 -14.81 -13.31 -11.18
N ASP A 133 -15.67 -13.16 -10.16
CA ASP A 133 -15.88 -11.89 -9.47
C ASP A 133 -15.27 -11.82 -8.06
N LEU A 134 -15.20 -12.95 -7.34
CA LEU A 134 -14.80 -12.96 -5.94
C LEU A 134 -13.29 -12.75 -5.76
N ILE A 135 -12.93 -11.97 -4.76
CA ILE A 135 -11.55 -11.79 -4.30
C ILE A 135 -11.45 -12.25 -2.86
N VAL A 136 -10.42 -13.00 -2.54
CA VAL A 136 -10.07 -13.34 -1.15
C VAL A 136 -8.95 -12.44 -0.68
N LYS A 137 -9.08 -11.90 0.52
CA LYS A 137 -8.02 -11.21 1.27
C LYS A 137 -8.00 -11.69 2.72
N PHE A 138 -6.99 -11.29 3.49
CA PHE A 138 -6.88 -11.67 4.90
C PHE A 138 -7.05 -10.47 5.84
N ALA A 139 -7.65 -10.72 7.00
CA ALA A 139 -7.79 -9.73 8.06
C ALA A 139 -6.42 -9.19 8.47
N GLY A 140 -6.32 -7.88 8.69
CA GLY A 140 -5.08 -7.20 9.02
C GLY A 140 -4.17 -6.88 7.84
N ASN A 141 -4.38 -7.47 6.65
CA ASN A 141 -3.63 -7.12 5.45
C ASN A 141 -4.14 -5.81 4.84
N TYR A 142 -3.22 -4.97 4.37
CA TYR A 142 -3.51 -3.70 3.73
C TYR A 142 -3.14 -3.71 2.24
N HIS A 143 -4.07 -3.32 1.40
CA HIS A 143 -3.90 -3.38 -0.06
C HIS A 143 -4.32 -2.08 -0.76
N GLY A 144 -4.11 -0.94 -0.11
CA GLY A 144 -4.58 0.35 -0.62
C GLY A 144 -6.04 0.62 -0.24
N HIS A 145 -6.61 1.67 -0.83
CA HIS A 145 -7.92 2.18 -0.43
C HIS A 145 -8.99 2.14 -1.55
N SER A 146 -8.88 1.21 -2.49
CA SER A 146 -10.01 0.94 -3.39
C SER A 146 -11.15 0.26 -2.61
N ASP A 147 -12.40 0.62 -2.89
CA ASP A 147 -13.57 0.26 -2.10
C ASP A 147 -13.66 -1.24 -1.77
N GLY A 148 -13.47 -2.10 -2.75
CA GLY A 148 -13.51 -3.55 -2.53
C GLY A 148 -12.44 -4.07 -1.57
N LEU A 149 -11.30 -3.37 -1.45
CA LEU A 149 -10.21 -3.77 -0.55
C LEU A 149 -10.32 -3.17 0.85
N LEU A 150 -11.28 -2.25 1.07
CA LEU A 150 -11.66 -1.73 2.39
C LEU A 150 -12.68 -2.64 3.10
N ALA A 151 -13.00 -3.79 2.53
CA ALA A 151 -13.82 -4.80 3.18
C ALA A 151 -13.16 -5.28 4.49
N ALA A 152 -13.97 -5.39 5.54
CA ALA A 152 -13.63 -6.00 6.83
C ALA A 152 -14.22 -7.41 6.92
N ALA A 153 -13.77 -8.20 7.90
CA ALA A 153 -14.28 -9.55 8.13
C ALA A 153 -15.81 -9.56 8.34
N GLY A 154 -16.50 -10.43 7.59
CA GLY A 154 -17.94 -10.70 7.75
C GLY A 154 -18.22 -11.81 8.77
N SER A 155 -19.49 -12.17 8.95
CA SER A 155 -19.95 -13.14 9.95
C SER A 155 -19.81 -14.62 9.53
N GLY A 156 -19.23 -14.93 8.38
CA GLY A 156 -19.06 -16.30 7.89
C GLY A 156 -18.05 -16.42 6.76
N VAL A 157 -17.50 -17.63 6.56
CA VAL A 157 -16.42 -17.90 5.61
C VAL A 157 -16.81 -17.60 4.16
N ALA A 158 -18.07 -17.84 3.78
CA ALA A 158 -18.58 -17.60 2.43
C ALA A 158 -19.36 -16.29 2.29
N THR A 159 -19.43 -15.49 3.35
CA THR A 159 -20.13 -14.21 3.35
C THR A 159 -19.20 -13.11 2.88
N GLY A 160 -19.65 -12.25 1.98
CA GLY A 160 -18.89 -11.08 1.54
C GLY A 160 -18.53 -10.16 2.73
N GLY A 161 -17.42 -9.44 2.60
CA GLY A 161 -16.96 -8.51 3.63
C GLY A 161 -17.94 -7.37 3.88
N LEU A 162 -17.98 -6.89 5.11
CA LEU A 162 -18.69 -5.67 5.46
C LEU A 162 -17.85 -4.44 5.11
N PRO A 163 -18.47 -3.27 4.84
CA PRO A 163 -17.72 -2.04 4.67
C PRO A 163 -16.92 -1.70 5.93
N GLY A 164 -15.59 -1.63 5.81
CA GLY A 164 -14.70 -1.21 6.90
C GLY A 164 -14.50 0.31 6.98
N SER A 165 -15.08 1.06 6.02
CA SER A 165 -14.93 2.51 5.93
C SER A 165 -16.26 3.15 5.54
N ALA A 166 -16.54 4.31 6.14
CA ALA A 166 -17.73 5.10 5.81
C ALA A 166 -17.72 5.51 4.32
N GLY A 167 -18.85 5.42 3.66
CA GLY A 167 -19.03 5.77 2.25
C GLY A 167 -18.74 4.63 1.26
N VAL A 168 -18.26 3.48 1.72
CA VAL A 168 -18.10 2.29 0.87
C VAL A 168 -19.40 1.51 0.80
N PRO A 169 -20.02 1.31 -0.38
CA PRO A 169 -21.25 0.54 -0.53
C PRO A 169 -21.05 -0.95 -0.22
N GLU A 170 -22.01 -1.56 0.48
CA GLU A 170 -22.00 -2.98 0.79
C GLU A 170 -21.92 -3.85 -0.48
N ALA A 171 -22.61 -3.46 -1.54
CA ALA A 171 -22.60 -4.18 -2.82
C ALA A 171 -21.18 -4.32 -3.41
N ILE A 172 -20.27 -3.39 -3.12
CA ILE A 172 -18.87 -3.46 -3.58
C ILE A 172 -18.05 -4.41 -2.70
N THR A 173 -18.23 -4.33 -1.38
CA THR A 173 -17.50 -5.18 -0.43
C THR A 173 -18.00 -6.62 -0.42
N ALA A 174 -19.25 -6.88 -0.83
CA ALA A 174 -19.83 -8.21 -0.94
C ALA A 174 -19.05 -9.15 -1.89
N GLN A 175 -18.27 -8.60 -2.82
CA GLN A 175 -17.40 -9.38 -3.71
C GLN A 175 -16.02 -9.68 -3.14
N THR A 176 -15.75 -9.30 -1.89
CA THR A 176 -14.48 -9.53 -1.21
C THR A 176 -14.69 -10.38 0.04
N ILE A 177 -14.13 -11.57 0.03
CA ILE A 177 -14.13 -12.47 1.19
C ILE A 177 -12.92 -12.14 2.05
N VAL A 178 -13.13 -11.91 3.34
CA VAL A 178 -12.06 -11.61 4.29
C VAL A 178 -11.92 -12.80 5.24
N LEU A 179 -10.79 -13.50 5.14
CA LEU A 179 -10.46 -14.66 5.98
C LEU A 179 -9.51 -14.27 7.12
N PRO A 180 -9.47 -15.04 8.21
CA PRO A 180 -8.41 -14.89 9.21
C PRO A 180 -7.04 -15.16 8.59
N TYR A 181 -6.03 -14.35 8.98
CA TYR A 181 -4.65 -14.59 8.53
C TYR A 181 -4.05 -15.80 9.26
N ASN A 182 -3.25 -16.59 8.58
CA ASN A 182 -2.66 -17.84 9.08
C ASN A 182 -3.66 -18.98 9.41
N ASP A 183 -4.88 -18.91 8.92
CA ASP A 183 -5.91 -19.94 9.09
C ASP A 183 -6.07 -20.75 7.80
N VAL A 184 -5.36 -21.89 7.73
CA VAL A 184 -5.37 -22.80 6.56
C VAL A 184 -6.73 -23.48 6.41
N ASP A 185 -7.40 -23.80 7.52
CA ASP A 185 -8.70 -24.50 7.47
C ASP A 185 -9.79 -23.56 6.94
N ALA A 186 -9.80 -22.29 7.37
CA ALA A 186 -10.69 -21.27 6.81
C ALA A 186 -10.44 -21.04 5.31
N LEU A 187 -9.16 -21.04 4.88
CA LEU A 187 -8.82 -20.90 3.47
C LEU A 187 -9.35 -22.08 2.65
N ARG A 188 -9.11 -23.31 3.09
CA ARG A 188 -9.58 -24.52 2.41
C ARG A 188 -11.11 -24.58 2.34
N ALA A 189 -11.79 -24.35 3.45
CA ALA A 189 -13.25 -24.31 3.50
C ALA A 189 -13.85 -23.26 2.55
N CYS A 190 -13.21 -22.09 2.42
CA CYS A 190 -13.61 -21.07 1.46
C CYS A 190 -13.51 -21.57 0.02
N PHE A 191 -12.41 -22.22 -0.35
CA PHE A 191 -12.23 -22.76 -1.69
C PHE A 191 -13.15 -23.94 -2.00
N GLU A 192 -13.44 -24.80 -1.02
CA GLU A 192 -14.44 -25.89 -1.16
C GLU A 192 -15.84 -25.34 -1.44
N GLN A 193 -16.21 -24.21 -0.84
CA GLN A 193 -17.55 -23.62 -0.98
C GLN A 193 -17.72 -22.78 -2.25
N VAL A 194 -16.74 -21.92 -2.57
CA VAL A 194 -16.89 -20.90 -3.62
C VAL A 194 -15.69 -20.78 -4.56
N GLY A 195 -14.76 -21.72 -4.54
CA GLY A 195 -13.50 -21.68 -5.28
C GLY A 195 -13.66 -21.38 -6.78
N ASP A 196 -14.71 -21.92 -7.42
CA ASP A 196 -15.01 -21.68 -8.83
C ASP A 196 -15.41 -20.24 -9.15
N SER A 197 -15.76 -19.45 -8.14
CA SER A 197 -16.10 -18.02 -8.28
C SER A 197 -14.96 -17.10 -7.89
N ILE A 198 -13.85 -17.61 -7.32
CA ILE A 198 -12.71 -16.82 -6.89
C ILE A 198 -11.82 -16.47 -8.09
N ALA A 199 -11.67 -15.17 -8.34
CA ALA A 199 -10.76 -14.62 -9.36
C ALA A 199 -9.31 -14.59 -8.89
N ALA A 200 -9.07 -14.21 -7.63
CA ALA A 200 -7.74 -14.14 -7.06
C ALA A 200 -7.77 -14.10 -5.52
N VAL A 201 -6.62 -14.45 -4.95
CA VAL A 201 -6.27 -14.17 -3.55
C VAL A 201 -5.25 -13.04 -3.53
N ILE A 202 -5.50 -11.99 -2.76
CA ILE A 202 -4.56 -10.91 -2.52
C ILE A 202 -4.08 -10.94 -1.07
N PHE A 203 -2.77 -10.94 -0.86
CA PHE A 203 -2.19 -11.06 0.48
C PHE A 203 -0.82 -10.40 0.59
N GLU A 204 -0.42 -10.08 1.81
CA GLU A 204 0.94 -9.71 2.15
C GLU A 204 1.70 -10.98 2.57
N GLY A 205 2.85 -11.26 1.93
CA GLY A 205 3.68 -12.42 2.27
C GLY A 205 4.25 -12.38 3.69
N ALA A 206 4.37 -11.17 4.26
CA ALA A 206 4.67 -10.89 5.66
C ALA A 206 3.96 -9.57 6.02
N PRO A 207 2.75 -9.62 6.60
CA PRO A 207 1.94 -8.44 6.85
C PRO A 207 2.59 -7.48 7.84
N ALA A 208 2.99 -6.31 7.35
CA ALA A 208 3.63 -5.29 8.18
C ALA A 208 2.59 -4.41 8.91
N ASN A 209 1.47 -4.12 8.27
CA ASN A 209 0.48 -3.16 8.77
C ASN A 209 -0.25 -3.61 10.05
N MET A 210 -0.31 -4.90 10.31
CA MET A 210 -0.88 -5.49 11.53
C MET A 210 0.16 -5.78 12.63
N GLY A 211 1.39 -5.22 12.52
CA GLY A 211 2.46 -5.40 13.51
C GLY A 211 3.54 -6.40 13.09
N THR A 212 3.74 -6.58 11.79
CA THR A 212 4.75 -7.50 11.21
C THR A 212 4.57 -8.93 11.72
N VAL A 213 3.37 -9.46 11.55
CA VAL A 213 3.04 -10.84 11.95
C VAL A 213 3.62 -11.82 10.93
N PRO A 214 4.55 -12.71 11.31
CA PRO A 214 5.13 -13.65 10.36
C PRO A 214 4.09 -14.70 9.92
N PRO A 215 4.18 -15.17 8.66
CA PRO A 215 3.37 -16.30 8.22
C PRO A 215 3.78 -17.58 8.97
N HIS A 216 2.83 -18.43 9.28
CA HIS A 216 3.11 -19.78 9.77
C HIS A 216 3.89 -20.58 8.69
N PRO A 217 4.74 -21.55 9.10
CA PRO A 217 5.43 -22.40 8.15
C PRO A 217 4.48 -23.05 7.17
N GLY A 218 4.72 -22.85 5.87
CA GLY A 218 3.88 -23.40 4.80
C GLY A 218 2.71 -22.51 4.34
N TRP A 219 2.32 -21.49 5.11
CA TRP A 219 1.18 -20.61 4.79
C TRP A 219 1.20 -20.05 3.35
N ASN A 220 2.31 -19.42 2.94
CA ASN A 220 2.43 -18.85 1.60
C ASN A 220 2.39 -19.93 0.48
N ARG A 221 2.77 -21.16 0.80
CA ARG A 221 2.66 -22.29 -0.14
C ARG A 221 1.23 -22.78 -0.24
N GLU A 222 0.50 -22.80 0.85
CA GLU A 222 -0.91 -23.21 0.88
C GLU A 222 -1.79 -22.26 0.06
N ILE A 223 -1.53 -20.95 0.14
CA ILE A 223 -2.24 -19.97 -0.69
C ILE A 223 -2.00 -20.22 -2.20
N ARG A 224 -0.80 -20.62 -2.58
CA ARG A 224 -0.40 -20.89 -3.97
C ARG A 224 -0.95 -22.20 -4.49
#